data_1300d529652622f66198baee4d1180d0
#
_entry.id   1300d529652622f66198baee4d1180d0
#
_cell.length_a   1.000
_cell.length_b   1.000
_cell.length_c   1.000
_cell.angle_alpha   90.00
_cell.angle_beta   90.00
_cell.angle_gamma   90.00
#
_symmetry.space_group_name_H-M   'P 1'
#
loop_
_entity.id
_entity.type
_entity.pdbx_description
1 polymer ?
#
loop_
_entity_poly.entity_id
_entity_poly.type
_entity_poly.pdbx_seq_one_letter_code
_entity_poly.pdbx_strand_id
1 'polypeptide(L)' 'QLANGRSLPRLSIPEGGTSLEEVERALVEMAMRQANNNQTHAARLLDISRDALRYKLKKFGLMRAEDEETSDSAEAS' A
#
# COMPACT_ATOMS: atom_id res chain seq x y z
N GLN A 1 24.80 -3.69 5.51
CA GLN A 1 23.86 -4.50 5.21
C GLN A 1 22.51 -4.35 5.91
N LEU A 2 21.62 -5.25 5.72
CA LEU A 2 20.24 -5.01 6.08
C LEU A 2 19.90 -5.61 7.41
N ALA A 3 19.27 -4.83 8.24
CA ALA A 3 19.03 -5.22 9.60
C ALA A 3 18.13 -6.43 9.72
N ASN A 4 17.17 -6.55 8.84
CA ASN A 4 16.23 -7.65 8.94
C ASN A 4 16.38 -8.68 7.84
N GLY A 5 17.49 -8.64 7.14
CA GLY A 5 17.74 -9.60 6.09
C GLY A 5 17.00 -9.36 4.81
N ARG A 6 16.29 -8.29 4.72
CA ARG A 6 15.59 -7.95 3.50
C ARG A 6 16.39 -7.00 2.64
N SER A 7 16.20 -7.15 1.33
CA SER A 7 16.79 -6.20 0.40
C SER A 7 15.97 -4.92 0.41
N LEU A 8 16.66 -3.82 0.47
CA LEU A 8 15.98 -2.54 0.31
C LEU A 8 15.70 -2.30 -1.15
N PRO A 9 14.55 -1.71 -1.48
CA PRO A 9 14.31 -1.36 -2.87
C PRO A 9 15.30 -0.33 -3.33
N ARG A 10 15.49 -0.28 -4.63
CA ARG A 10 16.36 0.71 -5.21
C ARG A 10 15.61 2.00 -5.35
N LEU A 11 15.74 2.81 -4.35
CA LEU A 11 15.08 4.10 -4.33
C LEU A 11 16.11 5.19 -4.35
N SER A 12 15.79 6.24 -5.04
CA SER A 12 16.64 7.42 -5.02
C SER A 12 15.74 8.64 -5.03
N ILE A 13 16.25 9.69 -4.45
CA ILE A 13 15.51 10.94 -4.39
C ILE A 13 16.12 11.88 -5.41
N PRO A 14 15.33 12.36 -6.38
CA PRO A 14 15.85 13.31 -7.36
C PRO A 14 16.33 14.57 -6.68
N GLU A 15 17.17 15.30 -7.38
CA GLU A 15 17.71 16.52 -6.82
C GLU A 15 16.64 17.49 -6.36
N GLY A 16 15.56 17.57 -7.11
CA GLY A 16 14.46 18.43 -6.72
C GLY A 16 13.58 17.89 -5.63
N GLY A 17 13.89 16.68 -5.15
CA GLY A 17 13.08 16.06 -4.12
C GLY A 17 11.97 15.21 -4.72
N THR A 18 11.20 14.59 -3.84
CA THR A 18 10.07 13.79 -4.25
C THR A 18 9.03 13.86 -3.17
N SER A 19 7.82 13.49 -3.51
CA SER A 19 6.74 13.45 -2.55
C SER A 19 6.70 12.08 -1.88
N LEU A 20 6.78 12.08 -0.57
CA LEU A 20 6.66 10.83 0.17
C LEU A 20 5.32 10.17 -0.12
N GLU A 21 4.29 10.97 -0.22
CA GLU A 21 2.97 10.44 -0.50
C GLU A 21 2.92 9.74 -1.86
N GLU A 22 3.57 10.32 -2.86
CA GLU A 22 3.58 9.69 -4.18
C GLU A 22 4.35 8.39 -4.15
N VAL A 23 5.44 8.34 -3.40
CA VAL A 23 6.20 7.11 -3.27
C VAL A 23 5.36 6.05 -2.59
N GLU A 24 4.66 6.42 -1.52
CA GLU A 24 3.78 5.48 -0.84
C GLU A 24 2.70 4.96 -1.75
N ARG A 25 2.12 5.85 -2.54
CA ARG A 25 1.08 5.43 -3.48
C ARG A 25 1.62 4.42 -4.48
N ALA A 26 2.79 4.69 -5.00
CA ALA A 26 3.40 3.78 -5.97
C ALA A 26 3.65 2.41 -5.35
N LEU A 27 4.14 2.40 -4.11
CA LEU A 27 4.40 1.14 -3.44
C LEU A 27 3.11 0.36 -3.20
N VAL A 28 2.06 1.07 -2.79
CA VAL A 28 0.78 0.41 -2.56
C VAL A 28 0.25 -0.18 -3.87
N GLU A 29 0.34 0.58 -4.95
CA GLU A 29 -0.10 0.08 -6.24
C GLU A 29 0.67 -1.17 -6.65
N MET A 30 1.97 -1.14 -6.46
CA MET A 30 2.79 -2.29 -6.84
C MET A 30 2.44 -3.51 -6.01
N ALA A 31 2.25 -3.30 -4.71
CA ALA A 31 1.91 -4.42 -3.83
C ALA A 31 0.57 -5.03 -4.21
N MET A 32 -0.40 -4.18 -4.53
CA MET A 32 -1.71 -4.69 -4.92
C MET A 32 -1.62 -5.48 -6.21
N ARG A 33 -0.82 -5.01 -7.15
CA ARG A 33 -0.64 -5.75 -8.40
C ARG A 33 0.01 -7.10 -8.15
N GLN A 34 1.07 -7.12 -7.36
CA GLN A 34 1.75 -8.36 -7.08
C GLN A 34 0.87 -9.34 -6.32
N ALA A 35 -0.03 -8.82 -5.53
CA ALA A 35 -0.92 -9.66 -4.73
C ALA A 35 -2.23 -9.97 -5.45
N ASN A 36 -2.34 -9.61 -6.71
CA ASN A 36 -3.57 -9.83 -7.47
C ASN A 36 -4.79 -9.26 -6.75
N ASN A 37 -4.61 -8.07 -6.21
CA ASN A 37 -5.65 -7.34 -5.50
C ASN A 37 -6.10 -8.00 -4.20
N ASN A 38 -5.28 -8.88 -3.67
CA ASN A 38 -5.54 -9.48 -2.37
C ASN A 38 -4.97 -8.57 -1.30
N GLN A 39 -5.84 -7.89 -0.55
CA GLN A 39 -5.39 -6.90 0.41
C GLN A 39 -4.54 -7.49 1.53
N THR A 40 -4.91 -8.67 2.00
CA THR A 40 -4.14 -9.31 3.05
C THR A 40 -2.71 -9.59 2.58
N HIS A 41 -2.59 -10.12 1.38
CA HIS A 41 -1.27 -10.43 0.84
C HIS A 41 -0.49 -9.15 0.57
N ALA A 42 -1.15 -8.13 0.02
CA ALA A 42 -0.47 -6.87 -0.27
C ALA A 42 0.05 -6.22 1.01
N ALA A 43 -0.76 -6.25 2.07
CA ALA A 43 -0.32 -5.69 3.34
C ALA A 43 0.91 -6.41 3.85
N ARG A 44 0.93 -7.72 3.68
CA ARG A 44 2.07 -8.52 4.09
C ARG A 44 3.32 -8.13 3.30
N LEU A 45 3.16 -7.90 2.00
CA LEU A 45 4.28 -7.48 1.17
C LEU A 45 4.86 -6.16 1.63
N LEU A 46 4.02 -5.29 2.17
CA LEU A 46 4.44 -3.97 2.63
C LEU A 46 4.77 -3.95 4.12
N ASP A 47 4.60 -5.09 4.79
CA ASP A 47 4.90 -5.19 6.22
C ASP A 47 4.05 -4.23 7.04
N ILE A 48 2.79 -4.12 6.69
CA ILE A 48 1.83 -3.30 7.42
C ILE A 48 0.58 -4.13 7.66
N SER A 49 -0.28 -3.63 8.56
CA SER A 49 -1.53 -4.31 8.81
C SER A 49 -2.50 -4.12 7.66
N ARG A 50 -3.47 -5.01 7.58
CA ARG A 50 -4.49 -4.89 6.54
C ARG A 50 -5.27 -3.60 6.69
N ASP A 51 -5.55 -3.21 7.94
CA ASP A 51 -6.28 -1.96 8.18
C ASP A 51 -5.48 -0.77 7.71
N ALA A 52 -4.18 -0.77 7.95
CA ALA A 52 -3.33 0.32 7.49
C ALA A 52 -3.33 0.39 5.97
N LEU A 53 -3.29 -0.76 5.32
CA LEU A 53 -3.32 -0.79 3.87
C LEU A 53 -4.65 -0.24 3.35
N ARG A 54 -5.75 -0.66 3.95
CA ARG A 54 -7.06 -0.17 3.52
C ARG A 54 -7.16 1.34 3.66
N TYR A 55 -6.63 1.87 4.76
CA TYR A 55 -6.63 3.31 4.94
C TYR A 55 -5.88 4.00 3.80
N LYS A 56 -4.73 3.46 3.44
CA LYS A 56 -3.94 4.05 2.37
C LYS A 56 -4.64 3.92 1.02
N LEU A 57 -5.29 2.79 0.78
CA LEU A 57 -6.01 2.61 -0.47
C LEU A 57 -7.12 3.64 -0.60
N LYS A 58 -7.84 3.90 0.48
CA LYS A 58 -8.89 4.91 0.44
C LYS A 58 -8.29 6.30 0.27
N LYS A 59 -7.23 6.58 0.99
CA LYS A 59 -6.59 7.88 0.93
C LYS A 59 -6.11 8.21 -0.48
N PHE A 60 -5.58 7.23 -1.17
CA PHE A 60 -5.02 7.44 -2.50
C PHE A 60 -6.03 7.20 -3.62
N GLY A 61 -7.25 6.87 -3.27
CA GLY A 61 -8.27 6.61 -4.27
C GLY A 61 -8.04 5.35 -5.05
N LEU A 62 -7.45 4.35 -4.43
CA LEU A 62 -7.11 3.10 -5.10
C LEU A 62 -8.04 1.95 -4.75
N MET A 63 -9.05 2.21 -3.92
CA MET A 63 -10.00 1.17 -3.57
C MET A 63 -10.89 0.86 -4.76
N ARG A 64 -11.12 -0.43 -4.99
CA ARG A 64 -12.07 -0.83 -6.00
C ARG A 64 -13.48 -0.68 -5.45
N ALA A 65 -14.45 -0.58 -6.35
CA ALA A 65 -15.83 -0.39 -5.91
C ALA A 65 -16.27 -1.50 -4.95
N GLU A 66 -15.89 -2.71 -5.25
CA GLU A 66 -16.26 -3.83 -4.37
C GLU A 66 -15.65 -3.66 -2.99
N ASP A 67 -14.40 -3.25 -2.97
CA ASP A 67 -13.69 -3.09 -1.71
C ASP A 67 -14.28 -1.95 -0.91
N GLU A 68 -14.68 -0.89 -1.61
CA GLU A 68 -15.29 0.24 -0.93
C GLU A 68 -16.60 -0.14 -0.30
N GLU A 69 -17.39 -0.93 -0.97
CA GLU A 69 -18.64 -1.42 -0.40
C GLU A 69 -18.40 -2.21 0.86
N THR A 70 -17.44 -3.13 0.78
CA THR A 70 -17.08 -3.92 1.93
C THR A 70 -16.61 -3.03 3.05
N SER A 71 -15.83 -2.04 2.71
CA SER A 71 -15.29 -1.13 3.70
C SER A 71 -16.41 -0.36 4.39
N ASP A 72 -17.38 0.10 3.62
CA ASP A 72 -18.51 0.82 4.19
C ASP A 72 -19.30 -0.05 5.14
N SER A 73 -19.51 -1.30 4.74
CA SER A 73 -20.21 -2.23 5.62
C SER A 73 -19.48 -2.39 6.93
N ALA A 74 -18.18 -2.55 6.85
CA ALA A 74 -17.38 -2.73 8.05
C ALA A 74 -17.46 -1.51 8.94
N GLU A 75 -17.48 -0.35 8.34
CA GLU A 75 -17.56 0.87 9.12
C GLU A 75 -18.91 1.04 9.76
N ALA A 76 -19.94 0.67 9.05
CA ALA A 76 -21.27 0.80 9.58
C ALA A 76 -21.47 -0.08 10.80
N SER A 77 -20.74 -1.17 10.85
CA SER A 77 -20.83 -2.04 12.01
C SER A 77 -19.83 -1.66 13.06
#